data_4bbfa5e41b7bba3faaa5003ca098ee43
#
_entry.id   4bbfa5e41b7bba3faaa5003ca098ee43
#
_cell.length_a   1.000
_cell.length_b   1.000
_cell.length_c   1.000
_cell.angle_alpha   90.00
_cell.angle_beta   90.00
_cell.angle_gamma   90.00
#
_symmetry.space_group_name_H-M   'P 1'
#
loop_
_entity.id
_entity.type
_entity.pdbx_description
1 polymer ?
#
loop_
_entity_poly.entity_id
_entity_poly.type
_entity_poly.pdbx_seq_one_letter_code
_entity_poly.pdbx_strand_id
1 'polypeptide(L)'
;IFGGSKVQIGGPTGAFIVIIYGIIEQYGMSGLTIATFMAGVFLILLGVMRLGSIIKFIPYPIVVGFTSGIAITIFTTQIKDLFGLQIDKVPSAFIDKWACYIENFSTMDIWSFAIGLLSILIIIATPKISRKIPGSLVAIILTTVLVVVLKQYAGVTTIETIGDRFSISNMLPDAQVPQLR
;
A
#
# COMPACT_ATOMS: atom_id res chain seq x y z
N ILE A 1 -14.51 14.76 10.47
CA ILE A 1 -15.56 15.66 11.01
C ILE A 1 -16.65 14.81 11.66
N PHE A 2 -17.02 13.68 11.06
CA PHE A 2 -18.07 12.78 11.58
C PHE A 2 -17.53 11.57 12.36
N GLY A 3 -16.23 11.55 12.69
CA GLY A 3 -15.61 10.47 13.43
C GLY A 3 -15.92 10.54 14.93
N GLY A 4 -16.22 9.39 15.55
CA GLY A 4 -16.50 9.29 16.98
C GLY A 4 -15.26 9.35 17.88
N SER A 5 -14.06 9.33 17.34
CA SER A 5 -12.79 9.34 18.08
C SER A 5 -11.92 10.53 17.65
N LYS A 6 -11.28 11.19 18.64
CA LYS A 6 -10.35 12.30 18.39
C LYS A 6 -8.94 11.83 18.00
N VAL A 7 -8.65 10.55 18.14
CA VAL A 7 -7.31 9.97 17.96
C VAL A 7 -7.26 8.90 16.85
N GLN A 8 -8.34 8.73 16.11
CA GLN A 8 -8.45 7.76 15.04
C GLN A 8 -8.58 8.46 13.69
N ILE A 9 -7.79 8.01 12.72
CA ILE A 9 -7.92 8.41 11.33
C ILE A 9 -8.69 7.30 10.62
N GLY A 10 -9.91 7.63 10.14
CA GLY A 10 -10.70 6.72 9.29
C GLY A 10 -10.23 6.85 7.85
N GLY A 11 -10.06 5.72 7.17
CA GLY A 11 -9.69 5.72 5.76
C GLY A 11 -9.11 4.38 5.30
N PRO A 12 -8.83 4.26 4.00
CA PRO A 12 -8.23 3.05 3.44
C PRO A 12 -6.84 2.82 4.04
N THR A 13 -6.54 1.56 4.36
CA THR A 13 -5.24 1.16 4.88
C THR A 13 -4.59 0.12 3.96
N GLY A 14 -3.26 0.00 4.00
CA GLY A 14 -2.53 -1.02 3.26
C GLY A 14 -2.96 -2.46 3.60
N ALA A 15 -3.58 -2.67 4.77
CA ALA A 15 -4.15 -3.95 5.17
C ALA A 15 -5.25 -4.47 4.23
N PHE A 16 -6.01 -3.56 3.62
CA PHE A 16 -7.09 -3.91 2.70
C PHE A 16 -6.65 -4.15 1.26
N ILE A 17 -5.40 -3.87 0.90
CA ILE A 17 -4.91 -4.01 -0.48
C ILE A 17 -5.20 -5.41 -1.03
N VAL A 18 -4.94 -6.46 -0.26
CA VAL A 18 -5.15 -7.85 -0.70
C VAL A 18 -6.62 -8.13 -0.97
N ILE A 19 -7.50 -7.65 -0.09
CA ILE A 19 -8.97 -7.85 -0.22
C ILE A 19 -9.48 -7.06 -1.42
N ILE A 20 -9.10 -5.80 -1.54
CA ILE A 20 -9.51 -4.92 -2.64
C ILE A 20 -9.02 -5.49 -3.99
N TYR A 21 -7.76 -5.92 -4.05
CA TYR A 21 -7.20 -6.51 -5.26
C TYR A 21 -7.94 -7.79 -5.67
N GLY A 22 -8.24 -8.68 -4.72
CA GLY A 22 -9.01 -9.89 -4.98
C GLY A 22 -10.42 -9.61 -5.49
N ILE A 23 -11.09 -8.58 -4.93
CA ILE A 23 -12.42 -8.16 -5.40
C ILE A 23 -12.34 -7.60 -6.83
N ILE A 24 -11.35 -6.74 -7.11
CA ILE A 24 -11.18 -6.16 -8.44
C ILE A 24 -10.84 -7.24 -9.47
N GLU A 25 -10.02 -8.22 -9.12
CA GLU A 25 -9.64 -9.31 -10.01
C GLU A 25 -10.84 -10.20 -10.39
N GLN A 26 -11.74 -10.46 -9.45
CA GLN A 26 -12.90 -11.35 -9.66
C GLN A 26 -14.14 -10.62 -10.19
N TYR A 27 -14.40 -9.39 -9.72
CA TYR A 27 -15.66 -8.68 -9.94
C TYR A 27 -15.49 -7.30 -10.59
N GLY A 28 -14.25 -6.88 -10.87
CA GLY A 28 -13.97 -5.57 -11.44
C GLY A 28 -14.24 -4.40 -10.48
N MET A 29 -14.16 -3.18 -11.02
CA MET A 29 -14.39 -1.95 -10.25
C MET A 29 -15.84 -1.80 -9.76
N SER A 30 -16.83 -2.28 -10.53
CA SER A 30 -18.24 -2.27 -10.13
C SER A 30 -18.48 -3.16 -8.91
N GLY A 31 -17.84 -4.35 -8.85
CA GLY A 31 -17.89 -5.23 -7.70
C GLY A 31 -17.31 -4.58 -6.43
N LEU A 32 -16.19 -3.86 -6.57
CA LEU A 32 -15.60 -3.11 -5.45
C LEU A 32 -16.54 -2.01 -4.94
N THR A 33 -17.22 -1.29 -5.82
CA THR A 33 -18.16 -0.24 -5.43
C THR A 33 -19.33 -0.82 -4.64
N ILE A 34 -19.90 -1.95 -5.10
CA ILE A 34 -21.00 -2.64 -4.41
C ILE A 34 -20.52 -3.14 -3.05
N ALA A 35 -19.37 -3.81 -2.99
CA ALA A 35 -18.80 -4.32 -1.74
C ALA A 35 -18.56 -3.19 -0.72
N THR A 36 -18.06 -2.03 -1.17
CA THR A 36 -17.83 -0.87 -0.31
C THR A 36 -19.15 -0.30 0.21
N PHE A 37 -20.18 -0.21 -0.64
CA PHE A 37 -21.51 0.23 -0.21
C PHE A 37 -22.11 -0.73 0.83
N MET A 38 -22.06 -2.03 0.58
CA MET A 38 -22.53 -3.04 1.52
C MET A 38 -21.77 -2.96 2.86
N ALA A 39 -20.46 -2.80 2.82
CA ALA A 39 -19.65 -2.63 4.03
C ALA A 39 -20.09 -1.38 4.82
N GLY A 40 -20.39 -0.27 4.15
CA GLY A 40 -20.93 0.94 4.78
C GLY A 40 -22.27 0.69 5.47
N VAL A 41 -23.19 -0.02 4.83
CA VAL A 41 -24.47 -0.41 5.43
C VAL A 41 -24.27 -1.28 6.67
N PHE A 42 -23.41 -2.30 6.59
CA PHE A 42 -23.09 -3.13 7.75
C PHE A 42 -22.48 -2.34 8.90
N LEU A 43 -21.57 -1.40 8.62
CA LEU A 43 -20.98 -0.54 9.66
C LEU A 43 -22.04 0.32 10.36
N ILE A 44 -23.02 0.87 9.62
CA ILE A 44 -24.13 1.63 10.20
C ILE A 44 -24.98 0.72 11.11
N LEU A 45 -25.34 -0.48 10.64
CA LEU A 45 -26.12 -1.44 11.44
C LEU A 45 -25.39 -1.82 12.73
N LEU A 46 -24.09 -2.15 12.64
CA LEU A 46 -23.27 -2.47 13.82
C LEU A 46 -23.17 -1.29 14.79
N GLY A 47 -23.11 -0.06 14.25
CA GLY A 47 -23.10 1.16 15.06
C GLY A 47 -24.43 1.38 15.80
N VAL A 48 -25.57 1.25 15.13
CA VAL A 48 -26.90 1.37 15.70
C VAL A 48 -27.13 0.31 16.78
N MET A 49 -26.70 -0.93 16.54
CA MET A 49 -26.80 -2.03 17.51
C MET A 49 -25.78 -1.91 18.65
N ARG A 50 -24.91 -0.90 18.67
CA ARG A 50 -23.83 -0.68 19.65
C ARG A 50 -22.91 -1.88 19.81
N LEU A 51 -22.72 -2.68 18.75
CA LEU A 51 -21.90 -3.88 18.76
C LEU A 51 -20.41 -3.58 18.86
N GLY A 52 -19.98 -2.32 18.75
CA GLY A 52 -18.59 -1.90 19.01
C GLY A 52 -18.07 -2.27 20.41
N SER A 53 -18.97 -2.45 21.38
CA SER A 53 -18.60 -2.93 22.73
C SER A 53 -18.15 -4.39 22.76
N ILE A 54 -18.48 -5.20 21.75
CA ILE A 54 -18.07 -6.61 21.63
C ILE A 54 -16.54 -6.71 21.42
N ILE A 55 -15.89 -5.67 20.87
CA ILE A 55 -14.44 -5.62 20.69
C ILE A 55 -13.68 -5.85 22.00
N LYS A 56 -14.27 -5.48 23.16
CA LYS A 56 -13.66 -5.71 24.48
C LYS A 56 -13.45 -7.18 24.82
N PHE A 57 -14.21 -8.07 24.18
CA PHE A 57 -14.13 -9.51 24.42
C PHE A 57 -13.16 -10.23 23.48
N ILE A 58 -12.54 -9.50 22.53
CA ILE A 58 -11.52 -10.08 21.64
C ILE A 58 -10.24 -10.30 22.43
N PRO A 59 -9.77 -11.55 22.58
CA PRO A 59 -8.51 -11.83 23.27
C PRO A 59 -7.32 -11.16 22.59
N TYR A 60 -6.41 -10.64 23.40
CA TYR A 60 -5.20 -9.97 22.92
C TYR A 60 -4.37 -10.79 21.90
N PRO A 61 -4.19 -12.12 22.05
CA PRO A 61 -3.48 -12.93 21.06
C PRO A 61 -4.08 -12.88 19.64
N ILE A 62 -5.40 -12.77 19.52
CA ILE A 62 -6.07 -12.65 18.22
C ILE A 62 -5.69 -11.33 17.56
N VAL A 63 -5.70 -10.24 18.32
CA VAL A 63 -5.32 -8.90 17.82
C VAL A 63 -3.87 -8.89 17.36
N VAL A 64 -2.97 -9.48 18.13
CA VAL A 64 -1.54 -9.59 17.77
C VAL A 64 -1.34 -10.45 16.54
N GLY A 65 -2.00 -11.62 16.46
CA GLY A 65 -1.91 -12.50 15.29
C GLY A 65 -2.42 -11.82 14.01
N PHE A 66 -3.55 -11.15 14.09
CA PHE A 66 -4.12 -10.40 12.99
C PHE A 66 -3.18 -9.27 12.51
N THR A 67 -2.68 -8.47 13.45
CA THR A 67 -1.78 -7.35 13.13
C THR A 67 -0.45 -7.84 12.53
N SER A 68 0.10 -8.92 13.07
CA SER A 68 1.33 -9.54 12.54
C SER A 68 1.12 -10.11 11.13
N GLY A 69 -0.01 -10.77 10.88
CA GLY A 69 -0.37 -11.27 9.56
C GLY A 69 -0.48 -10.15 8.52
N ILE A 70 -1.11 -9.03 8.90
CA ILE A 70 -1.17 -7.83 8.05
C ILE A 70 0.23 -7.29 7.78
N ALA A 71 1.08 -7.17 8.78
CA ALA A 71 2.44 -6.66 8.63
C ALA A 71 3.27 -7.51 7.66
N ILE A 72 3.20 -8.85 7.78
CA ILE A 72 3.88 -9.77 6.85
C ILE A 72 3.33 -9.63 5.44
N THR A 73 2.02 -9.50 5.30
CA THR A 73 1.39 -9.33 3.98
C THR A 73 1.83 -8.02 3.31
N ILE A 74 1.83 -6.91 4.05
CA ILE A 74 2.30 -5.61 3.54
C ILE A 74 3.78 -5.71 3.16
N PHE A 75 4.62 -6.26 4.04
CA PHE A 75 6.03 -6.46 3.75
C PHE A 75 6.26 -7.25 2.46
N THR A 76 5.51 -8.35 2.28
CA THR A 76 5.59 -9.17 1.07
C THR A 76 5.23 -8.38 -0.19
N THR A 77 4.24 -7.49 -0.13
CA THR A 77 3.88 -6.66 -1.29
C THR A 77 4.96 -5.64 -1.69
N GLN A 78 5.81 -5.22 -0.74
CA GLN A 78 6.87 -4.26 -0.99
C GLN A 78 8.13 -4.87 -1.62
N ILE A 79 8.26 -6.20 -1.62
CA ILE A 79 9.45 -6.90 -2.15
C ILE A 79 9.65 -6.59 -3.64
N LYS A 80 8.58 -6.64 -4.44
CA LYS A 80 8.65 -6.33 -5.87
C LYS A 80 9.26 -4.95 -6.11
N ASP A 81 8.75 -3.94 -5.41
CA ASP A 81 9.17 -2.55 -5.63
C ASP A 81 10.56 -2.28 -5.04
N LEU A 82 10.90 -2.90 -3.89
CA LEU A 82 12.22 -2.76 -3.26
C LEU A 82 13.33 -3.32 -4.16
N PHE A 83 13.12 -4.48 -4.76
CA PHE A 83 14.08 -5.13 -5.65
C PHE A 83 13.92 -4.70 -7.12
N GLY A 84 12.92 -3.90 -7.46
CA GLY A 84 12.65 -3.47 -8.82
C GLY A 84 12.34 -4.62 -9.77
N LEU A 85 11.63 -5.68 -9.29
CA LEU A 85 11.34 -6.87 -10.08
C LEU A 85 10.39 -6.55 -11.24
N GLN A 86 10.75 -6.99 -12.44
CA GLN A 86 9.95 -6.83 -13.65
C GLN A 86 8.88 -7.92 -13.69
N ILE A 87 7.72 -7.66 -13.10
CA ILE A 87 6.59 -8.59 -13.02
C ILE A 87 5.33 -7.83 -13.44
N ASP A 88 4.69 -8.22 -14.52
CA ASP A 88 3.48 -7.53 -15.01
C ASP A 88 2.29 -7.77 -14.08
N LYS A 89 2.06 -9.02 -13.69
CA LYS A 89 0.93 -9.40 -12.85
C LYS A 89 1.39 -10.24 -11.65
N VAL A 90 1.23 -9.70 -10.45
CA VAL A 90 1.55 -10.40 -9.20
C VAL A 90 0.31 -11.16 -8.72
N PRO A 91 0.41 -12.47 -8.43
CA PRO A 91 -0.71 -13.25 -7.89
C PRO A 91 -1.25 -12.68 -6.58
N SER A 92 -2.55 -12.83 -6.33
CA SER A 92 -3.18 -12.40 -5.08
C SER A 92 -2.85 -13.33 -3.91
N ALA A 93 -2.73 -14.65 -4.16
CA ALA A 93 -2.42 -15.63 -3.13
C ALA A 93 -0.99 -15.48 -2.59
N PHE A 94 -0.84 -15.64 -1.28
CA PHE A 94 0.43 -15.38 -0.57
C PHE A 94 1.58 -16.29 -1.05
N ILE A 95 1.32 -17.59 -1.19
CA ILE A 95 2.34 -18.58 -1.58
C ILE A 95 2.75 -18.38 -3.04
N ASP A 96 1.78 -18.19 -3.94
CA ASP A 96 2.03 -17.98 -5.37
C ASP A 96 2.80 -16.68 -5.61
N LYS A 97 2.58 -15.67 -4.75
CA LYS A 97 3.32 -14.42 -4.77
C LYS A 97 4.81 -14.63 -4.49
N TRP A 98 5.14 -15.44 -3.47
CA TRP A 98 6.53 -15.76 -3.15
C TRP A 98 7.19 -16.59 -4.26
N ALA A 99 6.48 -17.58 -4.83
CA ALA A 99 6.97 -18.35 -5.97
C ALA A 99 7.29 -17.42 -7.15
N CYS A 100 6.36 -16.52 -7.49
CA CYS A 100 6.53 -15.53 -8.55
C CYS A 100 7.75 -14.61 -8.31
N TYR A 101 8.02 -14.19 -7.08
CA TYR A 101 9.18 -13.37 -6.75
C TYR A 101 10.50 -14.13 -6.90
N ILE A 102 10.54 -15.41 -6.49
CA ILE A 102 11.72 -16.25 -6.62
C ILE A 102 12.04 -16.51 -8.10
N GLU A 103 11.03 -16.84 -8.90
CA GLU A 103 11.17 -17.08 -10.34
C GLU A 103 11.69 -15.85 -11.10
N ASN A 104 11.23 -14.66 -10.70
CA ASN A 104 11.60 -13.40 -11.35
C ASN A 104 12.75 -12.67 -10.65
N PHE A 105 13.44 -13.29 -9.69
CA PHE A 105 14.50 -12.63 -8.95
C PHE A 105 15.68 -12.22 -9.83
N SER A 106 15.90 -12.92 -10.95
CA SER A 106 16.93 -12.56 -11.94
C SER A 106 16.69 -11.23 -12.65
N THR A 107 15.44 -10.70 -12.59
CA THR A 107 15.08 -9.39 -13.19
C THR A 107 15.32 -8.21 -12.26
N MET A 108 15.97 -8.44 -11.11
CA MET A 108 16.25 -7.41 -10.12
C MET A 108 17.00 -6.21 -10.71
N ASP A 109 16.48 -5.00 -10.45
CA ASP A 109 17.14 -3.75 -10.78
C ASP A 109 17.99 -3.24 -9.62
N ILE A 110 19.31 -3.21 -9.83
CA ILE A 110 20.26 -2.80 -8.80
C ILE A 110 20.09 -1.33 -8.37
N TRP A 111 19.63 -0.45 -9.27
CA TRP A 111 19.40 0.95 -8.98
C TRP A 111 18.18 1.15 -8.09
N SER A 112 17.10 0.46 -8.38
CA SER A 112 15.88 0.46 -7.54
C SER A 112 16.19 -0.05 -6.13
N PHE A 113 16.94 -1.14 -6.02
CA PHE A 113 17.38 -1.69 -4.74
C PHE A 113 18.27 -0.71 -3.96
N ALA A 114 19.24 -0.08 -4.61
CA ALA A 114 20.14 0.88 -3.98
C ALA A 114 19.38 2.10 -3.43
N ILE A 115 18.41 2.64 -4.19
CA ILE A 115 17.57 3.75 -3.75
C ILE A 115 16.63 3.33 -2.62
N GLY A 116 16.05 2.13 -2.70
CA GLY A 116 15.24 1.57 -1.61
C GLY A 116 16.03 1.45 -0.32
N LEU A 117 17.24 0.90 -0.38
CA LEU A 117 18.14 0.78 0.77
C LEU A 117 18.54 2.17 1.33
N LEU A 118 18.88 3.10 0.46
CA LEU A 118 19.19 4.49 0.84
C LEU A 118 17.99 5.13 1.54
N SER A 119 16.77 4.94 1.04
CA SER A 119 15.54 5.44 1.67
C SER A 119 15.37 4.90 3.09
N ILE A 120 15.60 3.60 3.29
CA ILE A 120 15.53 2.97 4.61
C ILE A 120 16.57 3.59 5.55
N LEU A 121 17.80 3.77 5.10
CA LEU A 121 18.87 4.40 5.89
C LEU A 121 18.51 5.83 6.30
N ILE A 122 17.96 6.63 5.39
CA ILE A 122 17.50 7.99 5.68
C ILE A 122 16.40 7.97 6.74
N ILE A 123 15.41 7.07 6.61
CA ILE A 123 14.31 6.96 7.58
C ILE A 123 14.83 6.61 8.97
N ILE A 124 15.82 5.72 9.08
CA ILE A 124 16.41 5.31 10.36
C ILE A 124 17.31 6.41 10.94
N ALA A 125 18.01 7.16 10.09
CA ALA A 125 18.93 8.21 10.53
C ALA A 125 18.21 9.50 10.94
N THR A 126 17.13 9.86 10.28
CA THR A 126 16.40 11.13 10.49
C THR A 126 15.98 11.36 11.95
N PRO A 127 15.40 10.38 12.68
CA PRO A 127 15.03 10.58 14.09
C PRO A 127 16.21 10.80 15.04
N LYS A 128 17.42 10.38 14.63
CA LYS A 128 18.66 10.63 15.41
C LYS A 128 19.13 12.08 15.27
N ILE A 129 18.82 12.72 14.12
CA ILE A 129 19.19 14.10 13.83
C ILE A 129 18.09 15.05 14.32
N SER A 130 16.83 14.76 14.00
CA SER A 130 15.68 15.59 14.39
C SER A 130 14.44 14.74 14.61
N ARG A 131 13.90 14.80 15.83
CA ARG A 131 12.64 14.12 16.19
C ARG A 131 11.38 14.88 15.73
N LYS A 132 11.55 16.10 15.22
CA LYS A 132 10.43 16.96 14.78
C LYS A 132 10.00 16.68 13.35
N ILE A 133 10.89 16.13 12.54
CA ILE A 133 10.65 15.93 11.11
C ILE A 133 10.40 14.42 10.85
N PRO A 134 9.30 14.04 10.20
CA PRO A 134 9.06 12.65 9.83
C PRO A 134 10.14 12.15 8.87
N GLY A 135 10.82 11.04 9.22
CA GLY A 135 11.89 10.47 8.41
C GLY A 135 11.43 10.07 7.00
N SER A 136 10.20 9.62 6.86
CA SER A 136 9.59 9.28 5.57
C SER A 136 9.49 10.50 4.64
N LEU A 137 9.15 11.68 5.16
CA LEU A 137 9.08 12.90 4.37
C LEU A 137 10.46 13.29 3.82
N VAL A 138 11.49 13.23 4.66
CA VAL A 138 12.88 13.51 4.26
C VAL A 138 13.34 12.51 3.20
N ALA A 139 13.06 11.22 3.41
CA ALA A 139 13.42 10.18 2.46
C ALA A 139 12.77 10.41 1.09
N ILE A 140 11.47 10.68 1.04
CA ILE A 140 10.75 10.93 -0.22
C ILE A 140 11.36 12.12 -0.97
N ILE A 141 11.59 13.24 -0.30
CA ILE A 141 12.16 14.44 -0.95
C ILE A 141 13.55 14.15 -1.49
N LEU A 142 14.44 13.61 -0.65
CA LEU A 142 15.83 13.37 -1.04
C LEU A 142 15.96 12.33 -2.15
N THR A 143 15.23 11.21 -2.06
CA THR A 143 15.31 10.17 -3.08
C THR A 143 14.64 10.60 -4.38
N THR A 144 13.56 11.38 -4.35
CA THR A 144 12.96 11.95 -5.56
C THR A 144 13.95 12.87 -6.28
N VAL A 145 14.58 13.80 -5.57
CA VAL A 145 15.60 14.68 -6.15
C VAL A 145 16.76 13.86 -6.71
N LEU A 146 17.23 12.85 -5.97
CA LEU A 146 18.30 11.97 -6.43
C LEU A 146 17.93 11.23 -7.72
N VAL A 147 16.73 10.66 -7.80
CA VAL A 147 16.25 9.94 -9.00
C VAL A 147 16.16 10.88 -10.20
N VAL A 148 15.65 12.10 -10.02
CA VAL A 148 15.59 13.10 -11.10
C VAL A 148 17.00 13.43 -11.61
N VAL A 149 17.94 13.65 -10.70
CA VAL A 149 19.35 13.93 -11.05
C VAL A 149 19.99 12.73 -11.77
N LEU A 150 19.78 11.50 -11.29
CA LEU A 150 20.31 10.30 -11.93
C LEU A 150 19.72 10.09 -13.33
N LYS A 151 18.42 10.32 -13.54
CA LYS A 151 17.81 10.24 -14.86
C LYS A 151 18.39 11.28 -15.81
N GLN A 152 18.58 12.50 -15.36
CA GLN A 152 19.02 13.62 -16.20
C GLN A 152 20.50 13.60 -16.53
N TYR A 153 21.38 13.22 -15.59
CA TYR A 153 22.82 13.30 -15.75
C TYR A 153 23.52 11.94 -15.97
N ALA A 154 22.98 10.86 -15.40
CA ALA A 154 23.57 9.52 -15.51
C ALA A 154 22.83 8.62 -16.52
N GLY A 155 21.74 9.08 -17.14
CA GLY A 155 20.98 8.31 -18.13
C GLY A 155 20.34 7.03 -17.58
N VAL A 156 20.13 6.94 -16.25
CA VAL A 156 19.52 5.77 -15.61
C VAL A 156 18.02 5.80 -15.85
N THR A 157 17.54 5.04 -16.83
CA THR A 157 16.13 4.97 -17.21
C THR A 157 15.37 3.82 -16.55
N THR A 158 16.07 2.91 -15.87
CA THR A 158 15.50 1.70 -15.26
C THR A 158 14.63 1.98 -14.03
N ILE A 159 14.85 3.12 -13.36
CA ILE A 159 14.09 3.52 -12.18
C ILE A 159 12.75 4.09 -12.59
N GLU A 160 11.68 3.35 -12.36
CA GLU A 160 10.32 3.82 -12.61
C GLU A 160 9.85 4.76 -11.49
N THR A 161 9.42 5.95 -11.85
CA THR A 161 8.74 6.87 -10.93
C THR A 161 7.22 6.69 -11.02
N ILE A 162 6.49 7.23 -10.04
CA ILE A 162 5.01 7.21 -10.08
C ILE A 162 4.49 7.86 -11.38
N GLY A 163 5.16 8.90 -11.87
CA GLY A 163 4.80 9.55 -13.12
C GLY A 163 5.07 8.70 -14.37
N ASP A 164 6.00 7.76 -14.33
CA ASP A 164 6.28 6.83 -15.43
C ASP A 164 5.24 5.68 -15.44
N ARG A 165 4.82 5.21 -14.27
CA ARG A 165 3.83 4.13 -14.13
C ARG A 165 2.39 4.57 -14.33
N PHE A 166 2.07 5.78 -13.91
CA PHE A 166 0.69 6.28 -13.93
C PHE A 166 0.64 7.54 -14.76
N SER A 167 0.02 7.48 -15.95
CA SER A 167 -0.31 8.67 -16.71
C SER A 167 -1.45 9.41 -16.00
N ILE A 168 -1.10 10.37 -15.14
CA ILE A 168 -2.07 11.25 -14.50
C ILE A 168 -2.48 12.30 -15.55
N SER A 169 -3.32 11.89 -16.51
CA SER A 169 -3.79 12.79 -17.55
C SER A 169 -4.87 13.77 -17.08
N ASN A 170 -5.58 13.45 -16.00
CA ASN A 170 -6.58 14.31 -15.38
C ASN A 170 -6.46 14.28 -13.87
N MET A 171 -6.43 15.45 -13.23
CA MET A 171 -6.29 15.60 -11.77
C MET A 171 -7.47 15.05 -10.96
N LEU A 172 -8.54 14.61 -11.60
CA LEU A 172 -9.73 14.04 -10.96
C LEU A 172 -9.98 12.64 -11.52
N PRO A 173 -10.13 11.63 -10.66
CA PRO A 173 -10.58 10.32 -11.11
C PRO A 173 -11.99 10.45 -11.71
N ASP A 174 -12.21 9.85 -12.88
CA ASP A 174 -13.54 9.77 -13.48
C ASP A 174 -14.52 9.12 -12.51
N ALA A 175 -15.64 9.77 -12.26
CA ALA A 175 -16.69 9.25 -11.42
C ALA A 175 -17.27 7.97 -12.05
N GLN A 176 -16.87 6.83 -11.53
CA GLN A 176 -17.39 5.53 -11.96
C GLN A 176 -18.78 5.32 -11.35
N VAL A 177 -19.82 5.44 -12.17
CA VAL A 177 -21.18 5.09 -11.74
C VAL A 177 -21.29 3.56 -11.72
N PRO A 178 -21.77 2.95 -10.59
CA PRO A 178 -21.94 1.51 -10.51
C PRO A 178 -22.93 1.04 -11.58
N GLN A 179 -22.50 0.19 -12.50
CA GLN A 179 -23.40 -0.48 -13.42
C GLN A 179 -23.92 -1.74 -12.76
N LEU A 180 -25.18 -1.69 -12.31
CA LEU A 180 -25.93 -2.85 -11.87
C LEU A 180 -26.22 -3.71 -13.10
N ARG A 181 -25.54 -4.82 -13.23
CA ARG A 181 -25.89 -5.92 -14.16
C ARG A 181 -26.49 -7.05 -13.38
#